data_8082f7f0fb7ef61f73372650a6ba9c53
#
_entry.id   8082f7f0fb7ef61f73372650a6ba9c53
#
_cell.length_a   1.000
_cell.length_b   1.000
_cell.length_c   1.000
_cell.angle_alpha   90.00
_cell.angle_beta   90.00
_cell.angle_gamma   90.00
#
_symmetry.space_group_name_H-M   'P 1'
#
loop_
_entity.id
_entity.type
_entity.pdbx_description
1 polymer ?
#
loop_
_entity_poly.entity_id
_entity_poly.type
_entity_poly.pdbx_seq_one_letter_code
_entity_poly.pdbx_strand_id
1 'polypeptide(L)'
;MKVYKGFTASPGLVLGQVSRLDRPPLVFGEGPFHPEQEKQALEDAIKVAQQELDEMAGRAAPSEQAIFLFQSMMLEDEGFMNEVAFQIKAGVGAAEAMDRVGRRYAAQLAAMKDNAYMQLRSVDILDVTQRITNILCHRLRSWLALDHPVILASDLLMPTDLFSVPAGRILGLITAEGSGQSHAAIIARSLNIPGITQVGEDFLKDCDGREVILNATEGECILDPDAAARQRAITCICEMQRQNEELNAQLELPNRTRDGKEFELLANCFGPEDVGTAMESGASGVGLLRSSYMMMPGHAMDEQEQYLFYTSCLAAARGRTVTVRTFDFGADRTMADAYQGVQSSKLGLRGIRSSLRNLPQMAVQICALMRAATKGPLRVMFPMVTDIEDWDSAMQVVDHCRRKLTERGVEFEPDVPFGVMLSVPAACMTAEDFTAHGCRFFVIGTNDLTQYTHAVSRELAIAEHYYRPASPAMKKLIAMVVDAARKADIPVTICGLAVGNAVNATQYLRLGLRSFSMSPQNLLTIKKALRDADAE
;
A
#
# COMPACT_ATOMS: atom_id res chain seq x y z
N MET A 1 12.19 -17.81 31.22
CA MET A 1 12.42 -17.12 29.96
C MET A 1 12.53 -18.15 28.83
N LYS A 2 11.63 -18.13 27.85
CA LYS A 2 11.69 -18.94 26.62
C LYS A 2 11.64 -18.00 25.41
N VAL A 3 12.48 -18.23 24.42
CA VAL A 3 12.54 -17.42 23.19
C VAL A 3 11.92 -18.22 22.05
N TYR A 4 11.00 -17.60 21.33
CA TYR A 4 10.37 -18.16 20.15
C TYR A 4 10.68 -17.26 18.95
N LYS A 5 10.82 -17.85 17.78
CA LYS A 5 11.10 -17.15 16.53
C LYS A 5 9.94 -17.34 15.56
N GLY A 6 9.67 -16.29 14.81
CA GLY A 6 8.66 -16.27 13.77
C GLY A 6 9.06 -15.32 12.63
N PHE A 7 8.16 -15.06 11.72
CA PHE A 7 8.36 -14.12 10.63
C PHE A 7 7.64 -12.80 10.93
N THR A 8 8.28 -11.69 10.66
CA THR A 8 7.71 -10.36 10.83
C THR A 8 6.46 -10.20 9.94
N ALA A 9 5.31 -9.95 10.56
CA ALA A 9 4.09 -9.54 9.90
C ALA A 9 3.96 -8.01 9.87
N SER A 10 4.26 -7.35 10.99
CA SER A 10 4.28 -5.91 11.15
C SER A 10 5.38 -5.54 12.15
N PRO A 11 6.34 -4.65 11.82
CA PRO A 11 7.47 -4.36 12.69
C PRO A 11 7.07 -3.59 13.94
N GLY A 12 7.89 -3.68 14.98
CA GLY A 12 7.73 -2.95 16.23
C GLY A 12 8.18 -3.75 17.45
N LEU A 13 8.23 -3.07 18.59
CA LEU A 13 8.61 -3.67 19.88
C LEU A 13 7.57 -3.31 20.93
N VAL A 14 6.99 -4.32 21.58
CA VAL A 14 6.02 -4.13 22.65
C VAL A 14 6.26 -5.12 23.79
N LEU A 15 5.86 -4.72 24.98
CA LEU A 15 5.82 -5.52 26.20
C LEU A 15 4.37 -5.55 26.69
N GLY A 16 3.82 -6.72 26.95
CA GLY A 16 2.45 -6.84 27.44
C GLY A 16 2.10 -8.25 27.84
N GLN A 17 0.91 -8.41 28.41
CA GLN A 17 0.32 -9.72 28.68
C GLN A 17 -0.28 -10.29 27.41
N VAL A 18 -0.18 -11.61 27.27
CA VAL A 18 -0.81 -12.34 26.16
C VAL A 18 -2.25 -12.67 26.55
N SER A 19 -3.16 -12.44 25.61
CA SER A 19 -4.50 -13.01 25.63
C SER A 19 -4.63 -13.97 24.46
N ARG A 20 -4.86 -15.24 24.74
CA ARG A 20 -5.05 -16.25 23.72
C ARG A 20 -6.47 -16.16 23.15
N LEU A 21 -6.55 -16.03 21.85
CA LEU A 21 -7.81 -16.10 21.12
C LEU A 21 -8.18 -17.57 20.89
N ASP A 22 -8.93 -18.14 21.83
CA ASP A 22 -9.47 -19.48 21.67
C ASP A 22 -10.78 -19.42 20.89
N ARG A 23 -10.84 -20.15 19.79
CA ARG A 23 -12.10 -20.37 19.07
C ARG A 23 -12.71 -21.70 19.55
N PRO A 24 -13.71 -21.66 20.44
CA PRO A 24 -14.28 -22.89 20.95
C PRO A 24 -14.88 -23.70 19.79
N PRO A 25 -14.76 -25.04 19.78
CA PRO A 25 -15.28 -25.87 18.72
C PRO A 25 -16.76 -25.60 18.49
N LEU A 26 -17.18 -25.60 17.23
CA LEU A 26 -18.58 -25.46 16.86
C LEU A 26 -19.34 -26.67 17.32
N VAL A 27 -20.40 -26.47 18.08
CA VAL A 27 -21.34 -27.52 18.49
C VAL A 27 -22.63 -27.24 17.72
N PHE A 28 -22.96 -28.14 16.81
CA PHE A 28 -24.19 -28.05 16.03
C PHE A 28 -25.32 -28.74 16.77
N GLY A 29 -26.52 -28.18 16.63
CA GLY A 29 -27.73 -28.79 17.23
C GLY A 29 -28.01 -30.16 16.65
N GLU A 30 -28.64 -31.04 17.45
CA GLU A 30 -29.13 -32.32 16.97
C GLU A 30 -30.58 -32.16 16.43
N GLY A 31 -30.83 -32.66 15.19
CA GLY A 31 -32.12 -32.52 14.51
C GLY A 31 -33.29 -33.25 15.17
N PRO A 32 -34.50 -33.18 14.60
CA PRO A 32 -34.81 -32.87 13.20
C PRO A 32 -34.88 -31.38 12.89
N PHE A 33 -34.27 -30.98 11.76
CA PHE A 33 -34.30 -29.61 11.25
C PHE A 33 -35.44 -29.44 10.22
N HIS A 34 -36.11 -28.29 10.26
CA HIS A 34 -37.15 -27.94 9.29
C HIS A 34 -36.53 -27.05 8.19
N PRO A 35 -36.42 -27.52 6.94
CA PRO A 35 -35.67 -26.81 5.89
C PRO A 35 -36.10 -25.35 5.67
N GLU A 36 -37.37 -25.03 5.74
CA GLU A 36 -37.86 -23.65 5.57
C GLU A 36 -37.46 -22.73 6.74
N GLN A 37 -37.45 -23.27 7.99
CA GLN A 37 -37.01 -22.50 9.16
C GLN A 37 -35.51 -22.27 9.13
N GLU A 38 -34.73 -23.30 8.78
CA GLU A 38 -33.28 -23.21 8.63
C GLU A 38 -32.87 -22.24 7.52
N LYS A 39 -33.62 -22.26 6.40
CA LYS A 39 -33.40 -21.31 5.31
C LYS A 39 -33.67 -19.88 5.76
N GLN A 40 -34.76 -19.61 6.46
CA GLN A 40 -35.08 -18.28 6.97
C GLN A 40 -34.03 -17.81 7.98
N ALA A 41 -33.60 -18.69 8.90
CA ALA A 41 -32.52 -18.37 9.85
C ALA A 41 -31.20 -18.02 9.15
N LEU A 42 -30.85 -18.73 8.06
CA LEU A 42 -29.70 -18.44 7.25
C LEU A 42 -29.79 -17.06 6.57
N GLU A 43 -30.93 -16.74 5.95
CA GLU A 43 -31.18 -15.45 5.30
C GLU A 43 -31.05 -14.28 6.29
N ASP A 44 -31.57 -14.45 7.50
CA ASP A 44 -31.50 -13.43 8.55
C ASP A 44 -30.06 -13.29 9.09
N ALA A 45 -29.32 -14.39 9.26
CA ALA A 45 -27.93 -14.38 9.66
C ALA A 45 -27.02 -13.70 8.60
N ILE A 46 -27.30 -13.92 7.31
CA ILE A 46 -26.58 -13.27 6.20
C ILE A 46 -26.79 -11.75 6.24
N LYS A 47 -28.02 -11.27 6.45
CA LYS A 47 -28.29 -9.82 6.55
C LYS A 47 -27.49 -9.17 7.69
N VAL A 48 -27.45 -9.84 8.85
CA VAL A 48 -26.66 -9.35 10.00
C VAL A 48 -25.18 -9.35 9.66
N ALA A 49 -24.66 -10.41 9.04
CA ALA A 49 -23.25 -10.48 8.64
C ALA A 49 -22.87 -9.42 7.60
N GLN A 50 -23.73 -9.17 6.61
CA GLN A 50 -23.53 -8.11 5.62
C GLN A 50 -23.48 -6.72 6.26
N GLN A 51 -24.40 -6.42 7.17
CA GLN A 51 -24.38 -5.14 7.89
C GLN A 51 -23.09 -4.97 8.70
N GLU A 52 -22.64 -6.01 9.41
CA GLU A 52 -21.37 -5.96 10.15
C GLU A 52 -20.16 -5.76 9.22
N LEU A 53 -20.14 -6.42 8.04
CA LEU A 53 -19.08 -6.27 7.05
C LEU A 53 -19.05 -4.85 6.46
N ASP A 54 -20.21 -4.26 6.17
CA ASP A 54 -20.33 -2.88 5.68
C ASP A 54 -19.82 -1.87 6.72
N GLU A 55 -20.15 -2.08 8.01
CA GLU A 55 -19.61 -1.24 9.11
C GLU A 55 -18.08 -1.36 9.24
N MET A 56 -17.54 -2.57 9.04
CA MET A 56 -16.08 -2.79 9.04
C MET A 56 -15.43 -2.15 7.81
N ALA A 57 -16.01 -2.32 6.63
CA ALA A 57 -15.55 -1.67 5.41
C ALA A 57 -15.54 -0.14 5.55
N GLY A 58 -16.54 0.45 6.20
CA GLY A 58 -16.60 1.89 6.47
C GLY A 58 -15.53 2.42 7.43
N ARG A 59 -14.91 1.53 8.26
CA ARG A 59 -13.82 1.87 9.18
C ARG A 59 -12.45 1.47 8.67
N ALA A 60 -12.41 0.62 7.66
CA ALA A 60 -11.20 0.08 7.07
C ALA A 60 -10.57 1.07 6.08
N ALA A 61 -9.25 1.04 5.97
CA ALA A 61 -8.57 1.73 4.88
C ALA A 61 -8.97 1.08 3.54
N PRO A 62 -9.02 1.80 2.41
CA PRO A 62 -9.53 1.27 1.14
C PRO A 62 -8.77 0.09 0.55
N SER A 63 -7.48 -0.04 0.84
CA SER A 63 -6.74 -1.27 0.52
C SER A 63 -7.30 -2.51 1.25
N GLU A 64 -7.99 -2.29 2.36
CA GLU A 64 -8.59 -3.31 3.23
C GLU A 64 -10.06 -3.51 2.93
N GLN A 65 -10.76 -2.48 2.45
CA GLN A 65 -12.18 -2.56 2.04
C GLN A 65 -12.42 -3.67 1.03
N ALA A 66 -11.46 -3.90 0.12
CA ALA A 66 -11.53 -4.99 -0.85
C ALA A 66 -11.63 -6.39 -0.22
N ILE A 67 -11.18 -6.56 1.04
CA ILE A 67 -11.31 -7.82 1.79
C ILE A 67 -12.77 -8.02 2.19
N PHE A 68 -13.38 -7.00 2.79
CA PHE A 68 -14.76 -7.05 3.25
C PHE A 68 -15.77 -7.10 2.09
N LEU A 69 -15.48 -6.37 0.99
CA LEU A 69 -16.27 -6.46 -0.24
C LEU A 69 -16.25 -7.88 -0.82
N PHE A 70 -15.08 -8.53 -0.86
CA PHE A 70 -14.99 -9.92 -1.30
C PHE A 70 -15.81 -10.84 -0.41
N GLN A 71 -15.75 -10.68 0.91
CA GLN A 71 -16.56 -11.46 1.86
C GLN A 71 -18.06 -11.24 1.64
N SER A 72 -18.50 -10.01 1.38
CA SER A 72 -19.88 -9.68 1.06
C SER A 72 -20.32 -10.32 -0.26
N MET A 73 -19.49 -10.23 -1.32
CA MET A 73 -19.77 -10.87 -2.62
C MET A 73 -19.88 -12.39 -2.53
N MET A 74 -19.11 -13.04 -1.65
CA MET A 74 -19.23 -14.49 -1.42
C MET A 74 -20.60 -14.89 -0.86
N LEU A 75 -21.24 -14.02 -0.10
CA LEU A 75 -22.59 -14.25 0.42
C LEU A 75 -23.70 -14.08 -0.62
N GLU A 76 -23.36 -13.48 -1.76
CA GLU A 76 -24.25 -13.30 -2.92
C GLU A 76 -23.95 -14.34 -4.03
N ASP A 77 -22.88 -15.12 -3.91
CA ASP A 77 -22.52 -16.13 -4.91
C ASP A 77 -23.56 -17.25 -4.97
N GLU A 78 -24.25 -17.34 -6.11
CA GLU A 78 -25.31 -18.32 -6.32
C GLU A 78 -24.82 -19.76 -6.20
N GLY A 79 -23.60 -20.06 -6.64
CA GLY A 79 -23.02 -21.40 -6.59
C GLY A 79 -22.80 -21.86 -5.15
N PHE A 80 -22.16 -20.99 -4.36
CA PHE A 80 -21.92 -21.22 -2.95
C PHE A 80 -23.23 -21.37 -2.16
N MET A 81 -24.15 -20.42 -2.32
CA MET A 81 -25.42 -20.39 -1.59
C MET A 81 -26.36 -21.54 -1.98
N ASN A 82 -26.42 -21.93 -3.26
CA ASN A 82 -27.20 -23.07 -3.71
C ASN A 82 -26.72 -24.37 -3.08
N GLU A 83 -25.43 -24.51 -2.83
CA GLU A 83 -24.88 -25.69 -2.21
C GLU A 83 -25.19 -25.75 -0.71
N VAL A 84 -25.13 -24.63 0.00
CA VAL A 84 -25.61 -24.53 1.40
C VAL A 84 -27.09 -24.89 1.47
N ALA A 85 -27.92 -24.32 0.56
CA ALA A 85 -29.34 -24.61 0.49
C ALA A 85 -29.63 -26.10 0.17
N PHE A 86 -28.81 -26.75 -0.63
CA PHE A 86 -28.89 -28.18 -0.92
C PHE A 86 -28.68 -29.02 0.34
N GLN A 87 -27.68 -28.69 1.17
CA GLN A 87 -27.43 -29.38 2.44
C GLN A 87 -28.62 -29.21 3.42
N ILE A 88 -29.17 -27.99 3.49
CA ILE A 88 -30.32 -27.71 4.33
C ILE A 88 -31.56 -28.55 3.89
N LYS A 89 -31.82 -28.64 2.59
CA LYS A 89 -32.89 -29.50 2.03
C LYS A 89 -32.67 -30.97 2.32
N ALA A 90 -31.42 -31.39 2.48
CA ALA A 90 -31.05 -32.76 2.87
C ALA A 90 -31.21 -33.02 4.39
N GLY A 91 -31.69 -32.05 5.18
CA GLY A 91 -31.95 -32.17 6.61
C GLY A 91 -30.76 -31.81 7.51
N VAL A 92 -29.77 -31.12 6.99
CA VAL A 92 -28.65 -30.58 7.76
C VAL A 92 -29.03 -29.18 8.30
N GLY A 93 -28.71 -28.89 9.55
CA GLY A 93 -28.94 -27.54 10.12
C GLY A 93 -28.12 -26.45 9.40
N ALA A 94 -28.65 -25.24 9.33
CA ALA A 94 -28.06 -24.13 8.58
C ALA A 94 -26.62 -23.82 9.00
N ALA A 95 -26.33 -23.84 10.29
CA ALA A 95 -24.99 -23.59 10.84
C ALA A 95 -23.97 -24.64 10.37
N GLU A 96 -24.35 -25.93 10.43
CA GLU A 96 -23.48 -27.03 9.99
C GLU A 96 -23.33 -27.07 8.47
N ALA A 97 -24.39 -26.77 7.71
CA ALA A 97 -24.33 -26.67 6.26
C ALA A 97 -23.38 -25.56 5.81
N MET A 98 -23.43 -24.38 6.44
CA MET A 98 -22.55 -23.26 6.17
C MET A 98 -21.09 -23.60 6.47
N ASP A 99 -20.79 -24.19 7.64
CA ASP A 99 -19.41 -24.58 8.01
C ASP A 99 -18.84 -25.62 7.05
N ARG A 100 -19.61 -26.68 6.70
CA ARG A 100 -19.16 -27.74 5.79
C ARG A 100 -18.84 -27.21 4.39
N VAL A 101 -19.73 -26.39 3.82
CA VAL A 101 -19.53 -25.82 2.48
C VAL A 101 -18.38 -24.84 2.49
N GLY A 102 -18.31 -23.96 3.49
CA GLY A 102 -17.23 -22.98 3.62
C GLY A 102 -15.86 -23.62 3.73
N ARG A 103 -15.67 -24.63 4.59
CA ARG A 103 -14.40 -25.37 4.71
C ARG A 103 -14.00 -26.05 3.40
N ARG A 104 -14.96 -26.59 2.65
CA ARG A 104 -14.66 -27.22 1.37
C ARG A 104 -14.21 -26.20 0.33
N TYR A 105 -14.89 -25.08 0.18
CA TYR A 105 -14.49 -24.02 -0.75
C TYR A 105 -13.13 -23.43 -0.38
N ALA A 106 -12.89 -23.17 0.91
CA ALA A 106 -11.60 -22.72 1.39
C ALA A 106 -10.47 -23.71 1.08
N ALA A 107 -10.71 -25.01 1.30
CA ALA A 107 -9.73 -26.06 0.97
C ALA A 107 -9.44 -26.14 -0.54
N GLN A 108 -10.45 -25.95 -1.39
CA GLN A 108 -10.26 -25.89 -2.86
C GLN A 108 -9.38 -24.71 -3.26
N LEU A 109 -9.60 -23.52 -2.71
CA LEU A 109 -8.75 -22.34 -3.00
C LEU A 109 -7.33 -22.51 -2.45
N ALA A 110 -7.19 -23.05 -1.24
CA ALA A 110 -5.86 -23.32 -0.65
C ALA A 110 -5.03 -24.33 -1.47
N ALA A 111 -5.69 -25.24 -2.18
CA ALA A 111 -5.05 -26.25 -3.03
C ALA A 111 -4.58 -25.72 -4.39
N MET A 112 -4.92 -24.50 -4.78
CA MET A 112 -4.53 -23.88 -6.06
C MET A 112 -3.05 -23.44 -6.04
N LYS A 113 -2.12 -24.37 -6.33
CA LYS A 113 -0.67 -24.15 -6.20
C LYS A 113 -0.11 -23.02 -7.07
N ASP A 114 -0.75 -22.72 -8.19
CA ASP A 114 -0.27 -21.74 -9.17
C ASP A 114 -0.87 -20.34 -8.98
N ASN A 115 -1.70 -20.13 -7.94
CA ASN A 115 -2.37 -18.87 -7.70
C ASN A 115 -2.32 -18.45 -6.22
N ALA A 116 -1.22 -17.79 -5.83
CA ALA A 116 -1.00 -17.31 -4.47
C ALA A 116 -2.13 -16.36 -3.98
N TYR A 117 -2.74 -15.59 -4.88
CA TYR A 117 -3.86 -14.70 -4.56
C TYR A 117 -5.09 -15.51 -4.10
N MET A 118 -5.45 -16.57 -4.81
CA MET A 118 -6.59 -17.43 -4.43
C MET A 118 -6.31 -18.20 -3.13
N GLN A 119 -5.06 -18.58 -2.87
CA GLN A 119 -4.67 -19.19 -1.60
C GLN A 119 -4.93 -18.24 -0.40
N LEU A 120 -4.63 -16.96 -0.54
CA LEU A 120 -4.92 -15.95 0.49
C LEU A 120 -6.43 -15.80 0.72
N ARG A 121 -7.25 -15.87 -0.35
CA ARG A 121 -8.72 -15.80 -0.28
C ARG A 121 -9.37 -16.98 0.47
N SER A 122 -8.67 -18.10 0.61
CA SER A 122 -9.17 -19.22 1.40
C SER A 122 -9.47 -18.85 2.86
N VAL A 123 -8.66 -17.99 3.45
CA VAL A 123 -8.85 -17.47 4.82
C VAL A 123 -10.07 -16.55 4.90
N ASP A 124 -10.32 -15.72 3.88
CA ASP A 124 -11.48 -14.83 3.83
C ASP A 124 -12.80 -15.61 3.77
N ILE A 125 -12.83 -16.74 3.05
CA ILE A 125 -13.99 -17.64 3.02
C ILE A 125 -14.22 -18.23 4.41
N LEU A 126 -13.17 -18.72 5.06
CA LEU A 126 -13.30 -19.24 6.43
C LEU A 126 -13.80 -18.17 7.40
N ASP A 127 -13.32 -16.94 7.28
CA ASP A 127 -13.72 -15.83 8.14
C ASP A 127 -15.21 -15.51 8.00
N VAL A 128 -15.71 -15.33 6.77
CA VAL A 128 -17.12 -15.00 6.53
C VAL A 128 -18.06 -16.17 6.89
N THR A 129 -17.67 -17.42 6.59
CA THR A 129 -18.50 -18.58 6.93
C THR A 129 -18.55 -18.82 8.43
N GLN A 130 -17.44 -18.65 9.14
CA GLN A 130 -17.40 -18.74 10.60
C GLN A 130 -18.23 -17.63 11.26
N ARG A 131 -18.26 -16.43 10.68
CA ARG A 131 -19.10 -15.32 11.13
C ARG A 131 -20.57 -15.72 11.11
N ILE A 132 -21.08 -16.21 9.98
CA ILE A 132 -22.47 -16.63 9.82
C ILE A 132 -22.79 -17.79 10.76
N THR A 133 -21.91 -18.78 10.84
CA THR A 133 -22.10 -19.92 11.74
C THR A 133 -22.18 -19.48 13.20
N ASN A 134 -21.39 -18.51 13.64
CA ASN A 134 -21.47 -17.96 14.99
C ASN A 134 -22.79 -17.22 15.23
N ILE A 135 -23.30 -16.46 14.25
CA ILE A 135 -24.63 -15.80 14.34
C ILE A 135 -25.72 -16.85 14.47
N LEU A 136 -25.73 -17.89 13.63
CA LEU A 136 -26.71 -18.99 13.66
C LEU A 136 -26.66 -19.78 14.98
N CYS A 137 -25.49 -19.95 15.56
CA CYS A 137 -25.33 -20.61 16.85
C CYS A 137 -25.57 -19.68 18.05
N HIS A 138 -26.01 -18.44 17.83
CA HIS A 138 -26.19 -17.40 18.87
C HIS A 138 -24.95 -17.21 19.75
N ARG A 139 -23.76 -17.37 19.16
CA ARG A 139 -22.50 -17.17 19.85
C ARG A 139 -22.12 -15.70 19.78
N LEU A 140 -22.22 -15.03 20.92
CA LEU A 140 -21.61 -13.71 21.06
C LEU A 140 -20.09 -13.85 20.96
N ARG A 141 -19.42 -12.91 20.30
CA ARG A 141 -17.94 -12.83 20.22
C ARG A 141 -17.34 -12.37 21.57
N SER A 142 -17.84 -12.96 22.68
CA SER A 142 -17.39 -12.60 24.03
C SER A 142 -15.89 -12.82 24.26
N TRP A 143 -15.26 -13.69 23.46
CA TRP A 143 -13.80 -13.91 23.53
C TRP A 143 -12.97 -12.74 23.02
N LEU A 144 -13.57 -11.74 22.36
CA LEU A 144 -12.92 -10.50 21.93
C LEU A 144 -13.18 -9.32 22.89
N ALA A 145 -13.87 -9.53 24.00
CA ALA A 145 -14.08 -8.53 25.05
C ALA A 145 -12.80 -8.37 25.88
N LEU A 146 -11.87 -7.55 25.37
CA LEU A 146 -10.62 -7.24 26.06
C LEU A 146 -10.82 -6.06 27.02
N ASP A 147 -10.68 -6.29 28.31
CA ASP A 147 -10.83 -5.27 29.37
C ASP A 147 -9.60 -4.34 29.47
N HIS A 148 -8.45 -4.81 29.01
CA HIS A 148 -7.18 -4.08 29.05
C HIS A 148 -6.37 -4.34 27.75
N PRO A 149 -5.37 -3.50 27.42
CA PRO A 149 -4.51 -3.72 26.27
C PRO A 149 -3.67 -5.00 26.41
N VAL A 150 -3.67 -5.86 25.38
CA VAL A 150 -3.02 -7.17 25.37
C VAL A 150 -2.25 -7.43 24.08
N ILE A 151 -1.34 -8.40 24.12
CA ILE A 151 -0.76 -9.05 22.95
C ILE A 151 -1.68 -10.22 22.61
N LEU A 152 -2.32 -10.16 21.44
CA LEU A 152 -3.25 -11.21 21.01
C LEU A 152 -2.49 -12.38 20.40
N ALA A 153 -2.73 -13.59 20.89
CA ALA A 153 -2.15 -14.82 20.37
C ALA A 153 -3.22 -15.76 19.80
N SER A 154 -2.99 -16.35 18.64
CA SER A 154 -3.93 -17.26 17.98
C SER A 154 -3.20 -18.27 17.09
N ASP A 155 -3.88 -19.35 16.71
CA ASP A 155 -3.41 -20.27 15.67
C ASP A 155 -3.26 -19.50 14.35
N LEU A 156 -4.36 -18.87 13.91
CA LEU A 156 -4.48 -18.06 12.72
C LEU A 156 -5.37 -16.85 13.02
N LEU A 157 -4.95 -15.65 12.61
CA LEU A 157 -5.80 -14.46 12.70
C LEU A 157 -6.60 -14.27 11.43
N MET A 158 -7.87 -13.94 11.62
CA MET A 158 -8.77 -13.56 10.54
C MET A 158 -8.87 -12.04 10.42
N PRO A 159 -9.09 -11.50 9.23
CA PRO A 159 -9.24 -10.06 9.01
C PRO A 159 -10.25 -9.41 9.97
N THR A 160 -11.38 -10.05 10.19
CA THR A 160 -12.45 -9.50 11.03
C THR A 160 -12.14 -9.52 12.53
N ASP A 161 -11.20 -10.35 12.99
CA ASP A 161 -10.79 -10.36 14.40
C ASP A 161 -10.23 -8.99 14.82
N LEU A 162 -9.42 -8.37 13.97
CA LEU A 162 -8.76 -7.10 14.27
C LEU A 162 -9.75 -5.92 14.31
N PHE A 163 -10.78 -5.94 13.45
CA PHE A 163 -11.82 -4.90 13.43
C PHE A 163 -12.90 -5.08 14.50
N SER A 164 -12.98 -6.26 15.09
CA SER A 164 -13.94 -6.56 16.18
C SER A 164 -13.48 -6.06 17.54
N VAL A 165 -12.19 -5.68 17.69
CA VAL A 165 -11.62 -5.19 18.94
C VAL A 165 -11.53 -3.66 18.89
N PRO A 166 -11.86 -2.94 19.98
CA PRO A 166 -11.68 -1.49 20.04
C PRO A 166 -10.24 -1.08 19.82
N ALA A 167 -10.03 0.04 19.10
CA ALA A 167 -8.71 0.58 18.83
C ALA A 167 -7.90 0.78 20.12
N GLY A 168 -6.62 0.44 20.09
CA GLY A 168 -5.69 0.57 21.21
C GLY A 168 -5.77 -0.58 22.25
N ARG A 169 -6.65 -1.57 22.07
CA ARG A 169 -6.70 -2.76 22.94
C ARG A 169 -5.77 -3.89 22.50
N ILE A 170 -5.29 -3.85 21.27
CA ILE A 170 -4.30 -4.80 20.76
C ILE A 170 -2.94 -4.10 20.74
N LEU A 171 -2.02 -4.53 21.61
CA LEU A 171 -0.63 -4.05 21.66
C LEU A 171 0.24 -4.73 20.60
N GLY A 172 -0.04 -5.99 20.29
CA GLY A 172 0.72 -6.79 19.36
C GLY A 172 0.02 -8.08 18.99
N LEU A 173 0.54 -8.78 17.98
CA LEU A 173 -0.03 -9.99 17.42
C LEU A 173 1.02 -11.10 17.35
N ILE A 174 0.64 -12.31 17.77
CA ILE A 174 1.48 -13.50 17.65
C ILE A 174 0.63 -14.64 17.10
N THR A 175 1.01 -15.22 15.94
CA THR A 175 0.28 -16.36 15.41
C THR A 175 1.18 -17.59 15.23
N ALA A 176 0.61 -18.78 15.54
CA ALA A 176 1.31 -20.04 15.34
C ALA A 176 1.51 -20.35 13.86
N GLU A 177 0.53 -20.00 13.03
CA GLU A 177 0.51 -20.19 11.58
C GLU A 177 0.32 -18.86 10.86
N GLY A 178 0.15 -18.90 9.53
CA GLY A 178 -0.10 -17.73 8.70
C GLY A 178 1.12 -17.24 7.92
N SER A 179 0.95 -16.10 7.27
CA SER A 179 1.99 -15.49 6.43
C SER A 179 2.09 -13.99 6.72
N GLY A 180 3.30 -13.44 6.68
CA GLY A 180 3.52 -12.00 6.74
C GLY A 180 2.87 -11.21 5.59
N GLN A 181 2.32 -11.90 4.58
CA GLN A 181 1.55 -11.30 3.47
C GLN A 181 0.05 -11.59 3.56
N SER A 182 -0.43 -12.23 4.64
CA SER A 182 -1.86 -12.46 4.85
C SER A 182 -2.63 -11.15 4.99
N HIS A 183 -3.94 -11.18 4.73
CA HIS A 183 -4.79 -10.00 4.89
C HIS A 183 -4.77 -9.47 6.34
N ALA A 184 -4.76 -10.34 7.34
CA ALA A 184 -4.58 -9.93 8.73
C ALA A 184 -3.24 -9.22 8.99
N ALA A 185 -2.14 -9.67 8.35
CA ALA A 185 -0.85 -9.00 8.44
C ALA A 185 -0.83 -7.63 7.74
N ILE A 186 -1.56 -7.49 6.63
CA ILE A 186 -1.73 -6.20 5.93
C ILE A 186 -2.47 -5.22 6.85
N ILE A 187 -3.57 -5.65 7.45
CA ILE A 187 -4.36 -4.86 8.41
C ILE A 187 -3.51 -4.49 9.64
N ALA A 188 -2.74 -5.42 10.19
CA ALA A 188 -1.87 -5.14 11.33
C ALA A 188 -0.84 -4.03 11.03
N ARG A 189 -0.27 -4.04 9.80
CA ARG A 189 0.65 -2.98 9.35
C ARG A 189 -0.03 -1.62 9.21
N SER A 190 -1.24 -1.57 8.66
CA SER A 190 -1.96 -0.30 8.50
C SER A 190 -2.38 0.29 9.85
N LEU A 191 -2.74 -0.56 10.81
CA LEU A 191 -3.06 -0.17 12.17
C LEU A 191 -1.80 0.07 13.05
N ASN A 192 -0.58 -0.11 12.50
CA ASN A 192 0.69 -0.03 13.22
C ASN A 192 0.74 -0.96 14.45
N ILE A 193 0.15 -2.14 14.36
CA ILE A 193 0.17 -3.14 15.43
C ILE A 193 1.35 -4.10 15.16
N PRO A 194 2.39 -4.16 16.03
CA PRO A 194 3.49 -5.10 15.89
C PRO A 194 3.02 -6.55 15.85
N GLY A 195 3.56 -7.37 14.94
CA GLY A 195 3.11 -8.75 14.83
C GLY A 195 4.12 -9.70 14.21
N ILE A 196 4.13 -10.93 14.68
CA ILE A 196 4.90 -12.06 14.14
C ILE A 196 3.98 -13.25 13.84
N THR A 197 4.35 -14.01 12.84
CA THR A 197 3.63 -15.22 12.39
C THR A 197 4.55 -16.45 12.43
N GLN A 198 3.96 -17.64 12.41
CA GLN A 198 4.67 -18.92 12.35
C GLN A 198 5.59 -19.19 13.56
N VAL A 199 5.15 -18.78 14.75
CA VAL A 199 5.89 -19.08 16.00
C VAL A 199 5.73 -20.54 16.45
N GLY A 200 4.78 -21.29 15.83
CA GLY A 200 4.47 -22.68 16.15
C GLY A 200 3.46 -22.82 17.30
N GLU A 201 2.83 -24.00 17.37
CA GLU A 201 1.80 -24.31 18.35
C GLU A 201 2.32 -24.37 19.81
N ASP A 202 3.61 -24.65 20.00
CA ASP A 202 4.20 -24.78 21.33
C ASP A 202 4.14 -23.46 22.11
N PHE A 203 4.15 -22.32 21.43
CA PHE A 203 3.96 -21.02 22.06
C PHE A 203 2.55 -20.90 22.63
N LEU A 204 1.53 -21.33 21.89
CA LEU A 204 0.13 -21.18 22.27
C LEU A 204 -0.28 -22.03 23.48
N LYS A 205 0.45 -23.14 23.76
CA LYS A 205 0.11 -24.04 24.85
C LYS A 205 0.24 -23.39 26.24
N ASP A 206 1.20 -22.46 26.37
CA ASP A 206 1.59 -21.91 27.67
C ASP A 206 1.54 -20.37 27.73
N CYS A 207 1.06 -19.66 26.69
CA CYS A 207 1.24 -18.21 26.61
C CYS A 207 0.16 -17.39 27.31
N ASP A 208 -1.04 -17.94 27.52
CA ASP A 208 -2.18 -17.18 28.01
C ASP A 208 -1.96 -16.60 29.40
N GLY A 209 -2.30 -15.30 29.56
CA GLY A 209 -2.11 -14.54 30.79
C GLY A 209 -0.65 -14.22 31.15
N ARG A 210 0.34 -14.67 30.35
CA ARG A 210 1.76 -14.47 30.64
C ARG A 210 2.31 -13.22 29.99
N GLU A 211 3.37 -12.65 30.57
CA GLU A 211 4.06 -11.48 30.04
C GLU A 211 5.00 -11.87 28.91
N VAL A 212 4.97 -11.11 27.80
CA VAL A 212 5.79 -11.32 26.61
C VAL A 212 6.45 -10.01 26.18
N ILE A 213 7.72 -10.07 25.80
CA ILE A 213 8.37 -9.09 24.95
C ILE A 213 8.21 -9.56 23.52
N LEU A 214 7.49 -8.80 22.70
CA LEU A 214 7.36 -9.03 21.27
C LEU A 214 8.25 -8.06 20.50
N ASN A 215 9.38 -8.55 19.96
CA ASN A 215 10.23 -7.84 19.02
C ASN A 215 9.90 -8.29 17.60
N ALA A 216 8.84 -7.71 17.07
CA ALA A 216 8.35 -8.06 15.73
C ALA A 216 9.28 -7.57 14.61
N THR A 217 10.15 -6.60 14.87
CA THR A 217 11.16 -6.15 13.90
C THR A 217 12.20 -7.24 13.62
N GLU A 218 12.61 -7.99 14.66
CA GLU A 218 13.57 -9.09 14.54
C GLU A 218 12.91 -10.47 14.42
N GLY A 219 11.57 -10.52 14.47
CA GLY A 219 10.82 -11.78 14.38
C GLY A 219 10.96 -12.65 15.63
N GLU A 220 11.11 -12.07 16.82
CA GLU A 220 11.32 -12.80 18.08
C GLU A 220 10.27 -12.43 19.12
N CYS A 221 9.88 -13.41 19.96
CA CYS A 221 9.16 -13.12 21.19
C CYS A 221 9.76 -13.88 22.37
N ILE A 222 9.78 -13.23 23.53
CA ILE A 222 10.35 -13.74 24.77
C ILE A 222 9.21 -13.90 25.77
N LEU A 223 8.88 -15.15 26.09
CA LEU A 223 7.87 -15.50 27.08
C LEU A 223 8.51 -15.52 28.48
N ASP A 224 7.86 -14.91 29.47
CA ASP A 224 8.33 -14.68 30.84
C ASP A 224 9.75 -14.09 30.85
N PRO A 225 9.93 -12.86 30.38
CA PRO A 225 11.21 -12.20 30.38
C PRO A 225 11.74 -12.04 31.83
N ASP A 226 13.03 -12.25 32.01
CA ASP A 226 13.67 -11.90 33.27
C ASP A 226 13.72 -10.37 33.49
N ALA A 227 14.03 -9.93 34.68
CA ALA A 227 14.06 -8.51 35.03
C ALA A 227 15.02 -7.70 34.15
N ALA A 228 16.12 -8.29 33.69
CA ALA A 228 17.09 -7.62 32.85
C ALA A 228 16.57 -7.45 31.40
N ALA A 229 15.96 -8.49 30.84
CA ALA A 229 15.33 -8.43 29.51
C ALA A 229 14.15 -7.45 29.51
N ARG A 230 13.32 -7.50 30.55
CA ARG A 230 12.18 -6.57 30.73
C ARG A 230 12.65 -5.11 30.78
N GLN A 231 13.71 -4.84 31.59
CA GLN A 231 14.25 -3.47 31.70
C GLN A 231 14.83 -2.98 30.37
N ARG A 232 15.53 -3.82 29.61
CA ARG A 232 16.03 -3.48 28.25
C ARG A 232 14.89 -3.15 27.30
N ALA A 233 13.82 -3.96 27.29
CA ALA A 233 12.66 -3.71 26.43
C ALA A 233 11.98 -2.38 26.77
N ILE A 234 11.74 -2.11 28.06
CA ILE A 234 11.14 -0.84 28.51
C ILE A 234 12.02 0.35 28.08
N THR A 235 13.34 0.27 28.29
CA THR A 235 14.26 1.35 27.89
C THR A 235 14.17 1.59 26.37
N CYS A 236 14.18 0.52 25.57
CA CYS A 236 14.07 0.63 24.12
C CYS A 236 12.71 1.21 23.67
N ILE A 237 11.60 0.77 24.28
CA ILE A 237 10.25 1.31 23.99
C ILE A 237 10.18 2.80 24.34
N CYS A 238 10.67 3.21 25.51
CA CYS A 238 10.71 4.62 25.90
C CYS A 238 11.58 5.46 24.94
N GLU A 239 12.68 4.91 24.48
CA GLU A 239 13.57 5.58 23.54
C GLU A 239 12.92 5.73 22.15
N MET A 240 12.22 4.70 21.67
CA MET A 240 11.42 4.77 20.44
C MET A 240 10.27 5.80 20.55
N GLN A 241 9.57 5.84 21.68
CA GLN A 241 8.52 6.82 21.93
C GLN A 241 9.08 8.24 21.94
N ARG A 242 10.19 8.48 22.64
CA ARG A 242 10.87 9.79 22.64
C ARG A 242 11.30 10.22 21.24
N GLN A 243 11.86 9.30 20.45
CA GLN A 243 12.22 9.58 19.05
C GLN A 243 11.01 9.95 18.20
N ASN A 244 9.88 9.25 18.37
CA ASN A 244 8.63 9.57 17.66
C ASN A 244 8.08 10.94 18.09
N GLU A 245 8.13 11.29 19.37
CA GLU A 245 7.73 12.62 19.85
C GLU A 245 8.63 13.72 19.26
N GLU A 246 9.95 13.51 19.24
CA GLU A 246 10.90 14.43 18.60
C GLU A 246 10.65 14.59 17.10
N LEU A 247 10.28 13.51 16.40
CA LEU A 247 9.90 13.54 14.99
C LEU A 247 8.58 14.28 14.79
N ASN A 248 7.57 14.01 15.61
CA ASN A 248 6.29 14.70 15.52
C ASN A 248 6.43 16.20 15.78
N ALA A 249 7.34 16.61 16.66
CA ALA A 249 7.65 18.01 16.88
C ALA A 249 8.23 18.72 15.63
N GLN A 250 8.78 17.95 14.65
CA GLN A 250 9.21 18.53 13.38
C GLN A 250 8.03 18.99 12.51
N LEU A 251 6.81 18.47 12.72
CA LEU A 251 5.66 18.73 11.84
C LEU A 251 5.42 20.24 11.66
N GLU A 252 5.41 20.98 12.74
CA GLU A 252 5.12 22.43 12.76
C GLU A 252 6.33 23.31 12.39
N LEU A 253 7.53 22.74 12.33
CA LEU A 253 8.72 23.52 12.04
C LEU A 253 8.83 23.84 10.53
N PRO A 254 9.44 24.97 10.13
CA PRO A 254 9.58 25.32 8.72
C PRO A 254 10.57 24.37 8.00
N ASN A 255 10.30 24.12 6.72
CA ASN A 255 11.18 23.35 5.85
C ASN A 255 12.37 24.21 5.41
N ARG A 256 13.34 24.38 6.30
CA ARG A 256 14.53 25.22 6.08
C ARG A 256 15.76 24.57 6.70
N THR A 257 16.85 24.52 5.96
CA THR A 257 18.15 23.99 6.39
C THR A 257 18.77 24.87 7.48
N ARG A 258 19.85 24.41 8.11
CA ARG A 258 20.57 25.16 9.14
C ARG A 258 21.16 26.46 8.60
N ASP A 259 21.64 26.47 7.35
CA ASP A 259 22.13 27.67 6.63
C ASP A 259 21.01 28.50 5.97
N GLY A 260 19.73 28.23 6.28
CA GLY A 260 18.58 29.04 5.92
C GLY A 260 17.99 28.82 4.53
N LYS A 261 18.42 27.79 3.78
CA LYS A 261 17.86 27.45 2.46
C LYS A 261 16.53 26.70 2.63
N GLU A 262 15.53 27.10 1.85
CA GLU A 262 14.23 26.41 1.83
C GLU A 262 14.30 25.10 1.05
N PHE A 263 13.50 24.12 1.49
CA PHE A 263 13.30 22.85 0.77
C PHE A 263 11.84 22.41 0.85
N GLU A 264 11.45 21.56 -0.06
CA GLU A 264 10.10 21.03 -0.18
C GLU A 264 10.10 19.52 0.04
N LEU A 265 9.17 19.05 0.86
CA LEU A 265 8.96 17.62 1.11
C LEU A 265 7.64 17.20 0.50
N LEU A 266 7.71 16.30 -0.45
CA LEU A 266 6.59 15.77 -1.20
C LEU A 266 6.40 14.29 -0.90
N ALA A 267 5.17 13.81 -1.09
CA ALA A 267 4.87 12.40 -0.88
C ALA A 267 4.80 11.61 -2.19
N ASN A 268 5.14 10.32 -2.10
CA ASN A 268 4.82 9.31 -3.10
C ASN A 268 3.53 8.62 -2.68
N CYS A 269 2.50 8.67 -3.54
CA CYS A 269 1.17 8.16 -3.26
C CYS A 269 0.67 7.23 -4.39
N PHE A 270 -0.31 6.38 -4.08
CA PHE A 270 -0.98 5.49 -5.02
C PHE A 270 -2.46 5.81 -5.21
N GLY A 271 -3.07 6.54 -4.29
CA GLY A 271 -4.49 6.87 -4.32
C GLY A 271 -4.85 8.02 -3.39
N PRO A 272 -6.15 8.42 -3.35
CA PRO A 272 -6.60 9.60 -2.61
C PRO A 272 -6.34 9.52 -1.11
N GLU A 273 -6.33 8.34 -0.53
CA GLU A 273 -6.09 8.14 0.90
C GLU A 273 -4.63 8.28 1.29
N ASP A 274 -3.72 7.71 0.49
CA ASP A 274 -2.29 7.97 0.67
C ASP A 274 -2.02 9.47 0.61
N VAL A 275 -2.74 10.18 -0.29
CA VAL A 275 -2.65 11.64 -0.39
C VAL A 275 -3.14 12.30 0.90
N GLY A 276 -4.29 11.88 1.44
CA GLY A 276 -4.81 12.39 2.72
C GLY A 276 -3.82 12.18 3.87
N THR A 277 -3.33 10.96 4.04
CA THR A 277 -2.30 10.59 5.04
C THR A 277 -1.01 11.39 4.86
N ALA A 278 -0.58 11.62 3.63
CA ALA A 278 0.60 12.43 3.34
C ALA A 278 0.43 13.89 3.78
N MET A 279 -0.75 14.48 3.54
CA MET A 279 -1.04 15.85 3.97
C MET A 279 -1.03 15.97 5.50
N GLU A 280 -1.57 14.97 6.20
CA GLU A 280 -1.54 14.89 7.67
C GLU A 280 -0.13 14.69 8.22
N SER A 281 0.72 13.98 7.49
CA SER A 281 2.15 13.80 7.80
C SER A 281 3.02 15.02 7.44
N GLY A 282 2.43 16.14 7.01
CA GLY A 282 3.14 17.40 6.74
C GLY A 282 3.79 17.50 5.36
N ALA A 283 3.33 16.72 4.38
CA ALA A 283 3.77 16.88 2.99
C ALA A 283 3.37 18.23 2.41
N SER A 284 4.25 18.86 1.65
CA SER A 284 3.97 20.10 0.91
C SER A 284 3.12 19.87 -0.35
N GLY A 285 2.94 18.59 -0.74
CA GLY A 285 2.18 18.16 -1.90
C GLY A 285 2.53 16.72 -2.27
N VAL A 286 2.12 16.30 -3.46
CA VAL A 286 2.41 14.97 -4.01
C VAL A 286 3.41 15.10 -5.15
N GLY A 287 4.63 14.58 -4.96
CA GLY A 287 5.69 14.60 -5.97
C GLY A 287 5.63 13.43 -6.93
N LEU A 288 4.95 12.35 -6.53
CA LEU A 288 4.71 11.19 -7.38
C LEU A 288 3.38 10.51 -7.01
N LEU A 289 2.34 10.75 -7.79
CA LEU A 289 1.15 9.91 -7.78
C LEU A 289 1.31 8.81 -8.84
N ARG A 290 1.30 7.55 -8.38
CA ARG A 290 1.35 6.38 -9.26
C ARG A 290 -0.06 5.94 -9.62
N SER A 291 -0.42 6.04 -10.88
CA SER A 291 -1.73 5.64 -11.39
C SER A 291 -1.89 4.13 -11.64
N SER A 292 -0.92 3.30 -11.23
CA SER A 292 -0.94 1.84 -11.46
C SER A 292 -2.10 1.12 -10.76
N TYR A 293 -2.67 1.70 -9.71
CA TYR A 293 -3.90 1.18 -9.09
C TYR A 293 -5.05 1.04 -10.10
N MET A 294 -5.22 2.02 -11.00
CA MET A 294 -6.23 1.99 -12.05
C MET A 294 -6.06 0.84 -13.06
N MET A 295 -4.90 0.16 -13.05
CA MET A 295 -4.60 -0.95 -13.95
C MET A 295 -4.97 -2.32 -13.34
N MET A 296 -5.50 -2.36 -12.13
CA MET A 296 -5.93 -3.60 -11.47
C MET A 296 -7.24 -4.13 -12.08
N PRO A 297 -7.48 -5.45 -12.07
CA PRO A 297 -8.74 -6.02 -12.51
C PRO A 297 -9.94 -5.38 -11.78
N GLY A 298 -11.02 -5.10 -12.52
CA GLY A 298 -12.22 -4.45 -11.98
C GLY A 298 -12.35 -2.98 -12.34
N HIS A 299 -11.29 -2.35 -12.89
CA HIS A 299 -11.32 -0.98 -13.39
C HIS A 299 -11.56 -0.94 -14.90
N ALA A 300 -12.50 -0.11 -15.35
CA ALA A 300 -12.81 0.07 -16.78
C ALA A 300 -11.69 0.83 -17.51
N MET A 301 -10.85 1.55 -16.79
CA MET A 301 -9.78 2.41 -17.32
C MET A 301 -10.28 3.44 -18.37
N ASP A 302 -11.57 3.78 -18.34
CA ASP A 302 -12.13 4.80 -19.21
C ASP A 302 -11.80 6.23 -18.74
N GLU A 303 -12.12 7.23 -19.57
CA GLU A 303 -11.83 8.64 -19.29
C GLU A 303 -12.56 9.15 -18.03
N GLN A 304 -13.79 8.67 -17.78
CA GLN A 304 -14.59 9.14 -16.65
C GLN A 304 -14.11 8.56 -15.31
N GLU A 305 -13.80 7.28 -15.27
CA GLU A 305 -13.26 6.63 -14.07
C GLU A 305 -11.92 7.26 -13.67
N GLN A 306 -11.02 7.46 -14.65
CA GLN A 306 -9.75 8.12 -14.42
C GLN A 306 -9.92 9.57 -13.95
N TYR A 307 -10.85 10.33 -14.56
CA TYR A 307 -11.17 11.68 -14.11
C TYR A 307 -11.60 11.71 -12.64
N LEU A 308 -12.50 10.83 -12.22
CA LEU A 308 -12.97 10.75 -10.83
C LEU A 308 -11.83 10.41 -9.87
N PHE A 309 -10.98 9.46 -10.24
CA PHE A 309 -9.80 9.09 -9.43
C PHE A 309 -8.85 10.28 -9.21
N TYR A 310 -8.45 10.99 -10.29
CA TYR A 310 -7.56 12.13 -10.16
C TYR A 310 -8.20 13.29 -9.40
N THR A 311 -9.50 13.52 -9.58
CA THR A 311 -10.24 14.54 -8.85
C THR A 311 -10.30 14.24 -7.36
N SER A 312 -10.50 12.98 -6.96
CA SER A 312 -10.46 12.55 -5.57
C SER A 312 -9.06 12.75 -4.95
N CYS A 313 -7.99 12.47 -5.69
CA CYS A 313 -6.62 12.76 -5.25
C CYS A 313 -6.38 14.27 -5.06
N LEU A 314 -6.88 15.11 -5.97
CA LEU A 314 -6.76 16.56 -5.86
C LEU A 314 -7.55 17.12 -4.67
N ALA A 315 -8.74 16.60 -4.40
CA ALA A 315 -9.53 16.96 -3.23
C ALA A 315 -8.80 16.61 -1.92
N ALA A 316 -8.22 15.39 -1.84
CA ALA A 316 -7.44 14.95 -0.69
C ALA A 316 -6.15 15.77 -0.50
N ALA A 317 -5.58 16.33 -1.57
CA ALA A 317 -4.39 17.20 -1.52
C ALA A 317 -4.67 18.61 -0.95
N ARG A 318 -5.95 18.97 -0.72
CA ARG A 318 -6.35 20.21 -0.05
C ARG A 318 -5.72 21.47 -0.69
N GLY A 319 -5.74 21.54 -2.02
CA GLY A 319 -5.19 22.67 -2.80
C GLY A 319 -3.66 22.63 -3.03
N ARG A 320 -2.97 21.58 -2.58
CA ARG A 320 -1.53 21.38 -2.84
C ARG A 320 -1.32 20.68 -4.17
N THR A 321 -0.15 20.89 -4.78
CA THR A 321 0.18 20.34 -6.11
C THR A 321 0.24 18.81 -6.06
N VAL A 322 -0.39 18.17 -7.05
CA VAL A 322 -0.29 16.73 -7.29
C VAL A 322 0.44 16.49 -8.62
N THR A 323 1.59 15.81 -8.56
CA THR A 323 2.34 15.41 -9.76
C THR A 323 2.02 13.96 -10.12
N VAL A 324 1.34 13.77 -11.24
CA VAL A 324 0.88 12.45 -11.71
C VAL A 324 1.87 11.87 -12.72
N ARG A 325 2.33 10.66 -12.47
CA ARG A 325 3.06 9.87 -13.46
C ARG A 325 2.07 9.13 -14.36
N THR A 326 2.18 9.30 -15.68
CA THR A 326 1.39 8.49 -16.62
C THR A 326 1.69 7.00 -16.45
N PHE A 327 0.83 6.14 -17.02
CA PHE A 327 0.98 4.70 -16.88
C PHE A 327 2.38 4.20 -17.25
N ASP A 328 2.89 3.28 -16.45
CA ASP A 328 4.19 2.64 -16.67
C ASP A 328 3.97 1.14 -16.93
N PHE A 329 3.30 0.85 -18.05
CA PHE A 329 3.07 -0.52 -18.50
C PHE A 329 4.41 -1.26 -18.67
N GLY A 330 4.46 -2.51 -18.23
CA GLY A 330 5.65 -3.35 -18.27
C GLY A 330 6.53 -3.28 -16.99
N ALA A 331 6.32 -2.30 -16.10
CA ALA A 331 6.94 -2.29 -14.78
C ALA A 331 6.14 -3.07 -13.74
N ASP A 332 4.82 -3.03 -13.83
CA ASP A 332 3.89 -3.69 -12.93
C ASP A 332 3.46 -5.05 -13.53
N ARG A 333 3.63 -6.13 -12.78
CA ARG A 333 3.40 -7.52 -13.22
C ARG A 333 1.97 -7.83 -13.65
N THR A 334 1.00 -7.01 -13.27
CA THR A 334 -0.43 -7.23 -13.48
C THR A 334 -0.91 -7.03 -14.93
N MET A 335 -0.12 -6.37 -15.78
CA MET A 335 -0.49 -6.11 -17.18
C MET A 335 0.30 -6.92 -18.23
N ALA A 336 1.21 -7.80 -17.80
CA ALA A 336 1.93 -8.70 -18.73
C ALA A 336 0.96 -9.61 -19.52
N ASP A 337 -0.21 -9.92 -18.94
CA ASP A 337 -1.23 -10.76 -19.55
C ASP A 337 -2.10 -10.02 -20.59
N ALA A 338 -2.20 -8.68 -20.52
CA ALA A 338 -2.99 -7.89 -21.46
C ALA A 338 -2.30 -7.70 -22.84
N TYR A 339 -0.97 -7.83 -22.88
CA TYR A 339 -0.18 -7.82 -24.11
C TYR A 339 0.31 -9.23 -24.41
N GLN A 340 -0.54 -10.05 -25.04
CA GLN A 340 -0.21 -11.43 -25.44
C GLN A 340 1.16 -11.48 -26.11
N GLY A 341 2.11 -12.20 -25.50
CA GLY A 341 3.42 -12.51 -26.05
C GLY A 341 4.57 -11.56 -25.72
N VAL A 342 4.36 -10.47 -24.94
CA VAL A 342 5.47 -9.62 -24.49
C VAL A 342 5.87 -10.03 -23.07
N GLN A 343 7.05 -10.61 -22.91
CA GLN A 343 7.61 -10.87 -21.59
C GLN A 343 7.76 -9.56 -20.81
N SER A 344 7.29 -9.50 -19.57
CA SER A 344 7.53 -8.42 -18.65
C SER A 344 9.04 -8.22 -18.48
N SER A 345 9.58 -7.17 -19.08
CA SER A 345 11.00 -6.84 -18.99
C SER A 345 11.15 -5.41 -18.48
N LYS A 346 12.08 -5.20 -17.56
CA LYS A 346 12.48 -3.87 -17.10
C LYS A 346 13.24 -3.09 -18.16
N LEU A 347 13.72 -3.75 -19.20
CA LEU A 347 14.36 -3.17 -20.38
C LEU A 347 13.37 -3.20 -21.57
N GLY A 348 13.47 -2.20 -22.44
CA GLY A 348 12.72 -2.16 -23.70
C GLY A 348 11.36 -1.47 -23.58
N LEU A 349 10.27 -2.21 -23.79
CA LEU A 349 8.93 -1.67 -23.97
C LEU A 349 8.21 -1.46 -22.64
N ARG A 350 8.41 -0.27 -22.04
CA ARG A 350 7.69 0.17 -20.82
C ARG A 350 7.53 1.68 -20.79
N GLY A 351 6.70 2.19 -19.89
CA GLY A 351 6.46 3.61 -19.71
C GLY A 351 5.98 4.29 -20.97
N ILE A 352 6.56 5.44 -21.32
CA ILE A 352 6.17 6.21 -22.51
C ILE A 352 6.26 5.39 -23.80
N ARG A 353 7.23 4.50 -23.95
CA ARG A 353 7.40 3.68 -25.13
C ARG A 353 6.22 2.73 -25.35
N SER A 354 5.68 2.18 -24.26
CA SER A 354 4.46 1.38 -24.29
C SER A 354 3.23 2.23 -24.58
N SER A 355 3.13 3.41 -23.96
CA SER A 355 2.01 4.34 -24.16
C SER A 355 1.93 4.84 -25.59
N LEU A 356 3.06 5.18 -26.23
CA LEU A 356 3.14 5.60 -27.63
C LEU A 356 2.76 4.49 -28.63
N ARG A 357 2.79 3.22 -28.22
CA ARG A 357 2.24 2.10 -29.02
C ARG A 357 0.75 1.89 -28.85
N ASN A 358 0.16 2.49 -27.80
CA ASN A 358 -1.28 2.43 -27.52
C ASN A 358 -1.84 3.85 -27.38
N LEU A 359 -1.81 4.61 -28.47
CA LEU A 359 -2.25 6.01 -28.49
C LEU A 359 -3.69 6.23 -27.98
N PRO A 360 -4.67 5.35 -28.26
CA PRO A 360 -6.02 5.50 -27.72
C PRO A 360 -6.03 5.52 -26.17
N GLN A 361 -5.33 4.57 -25.53
CA GLN A 361 -5.24 4.49 -24.07
C GLN A 361 -4.50 5.68 -23.47
N MET A 362 -3.40 6.11 -24.11
CA MET A 362 -2.65 7.29 -23.69
C MET A 362 -3.52 8.55 -23.79
N ALA A 363 -4.28 8.72 -24.87
CA ALA A 363 -5.18 9.86 -25.05
C ALA A 363 -6.29 9.88 -23.99
N VAL A 364 -6.86 8.74 -23.63
CA VAL A 364 -7.84 8.62 -22.53
C VAL A 364 -7.25 9.15 -21.23
N GLN A 365 -6.04 8.74 -20.84
CA GLN A 365 -5.39 9.20 -19.63
C GLN A 365 -5.11 10.71 -19.67
N ILE A 366 -4.55 11.22 -20.77
CA ILE A 366 -4.23 12.66 -20.91
C ILE A 366 -5.51 13.51 -20.86
N CYS A 367 -6.60 13.10 -21.55
CA CYS A 367 -7.88 13.80 -21.47
C CYS A 367 -8.42 13.83 -20.03
N ALA A 368 -8.40 12.71 -19.32
CA ALA A 368 -8.84 12.65 -17.93
C ALA A 368 -8.03 13.56 -17.00
N LEU A 369 -6.69 13.60 -17.17
CA LEU A 369 -5.80 14.46 -16.39
C LEU A 369 -6.04 15.94 -16.67
N MET A 370 -6.21 16.34 -17.93
CA MET A 370 -6.49 17.74 -18.29
C MET A 370 -7.86 18.21 -17.78
N ARG A 371 -8.86 17.35 -17.76
CA ARG A 371 -10.17 17.60 -17.13
C ARG A 371 -10.04 17.74 -15.62
N ALA A 372 -9.32 16.82 -14.97
CA ALA A 372 -9.14 16.84 -13.51
C ALA A 372 -8.38 18.09 -13.04
N ALA A 373 -7.45 18.60 -13.84
CA ALA A 373 -6.68 19.80 -13.52
C ALA A 373 -7.53 21.07 -13.31
N THR A 374 -8.79 21.11 -13.78
CA THR A 374 -9.75 22.17 -13.44
C THR A 374 -10.14 22.20 -11.96
N LYS A 375 -9.88 21.12 -11.22
CA LYS A 375 -10.25 20.94 -9.79
C LYS A 375 -9.12 21.23 -8.81
N GLY A 376 -7.90 21.46 -9.31
CA GLY A 376 -6.75 21.79 -8.45
C GLY A 376 -5.43 21.75 -9.19
N PRO A 377 -4.32 22.17 -8.55
CA PRO A 377 -3.01 22.24 -9.17
C PRO A 377 -2.47 20.84 -9.47
N LEU A 378 -2.37 20.49 -10.75
CA LEU A 378 -1.93 19.21 -11.26
C LEU A 378 -0.75 19.38 -12.23
N ARG A 379 0.24 18.49 -12.14
CA ARG A 379 1.35 18.34 -13.08
C ARG A 379 1.36 16.92 -13.61
N VAL A 380 1.78 16.73 -14.84
CA VAL A 380 1.85 15.41 -15.49
C VAL A 380 3.28 15.12 -15.93
N MET A 381 3.82 13.94 -15.57
CA MET A 381 5.14 13.51 -16.01
C MET A 381 5.09 12.19 -16.79
N PHE A 382 5.90 12.12 -17.84
CA PHE A 382 6.09 10.92 -18.63
C PHE A 382 7.26 10.09 -18.09
N PRO A 383 7.06 8.79 -17.76
CA PRO A 383 8.13 7.90 -17.33
C PRO A 383 8.90 7.32 -18.51
N MET A 384 10.16 6.96 -18.30
CA MET A 384 11.01 6.23 -19.26
C MET A 384 11.27 6.96 -20.58
N VAL A 385 11.14 8.27 -20.59
CA VAL A 385 11.59 9.11 -21.71
C VAL A 385 13.10 8.96 -21.85
N THR A 386 13.59 8.77 -23.06
CA THR A 386 15.01 8.52 -23.35
C THR A 386 15.64 9.70 -24.07
N ASP A 387 14.93 10.28 -25.02
CA ASP A 387 15.37 11.34 -25.88
C ASP A 387 14.23 12.28 -26.27
N ILE A 388 14.56 13.26 -27.09
CA ILE A 388 13.61 14.30 -27.52
C ILE A 388 12.50 13.77 -28.42
N GLU A 389 12.74 12.70 -29.16
CA GLU A 389 11.74 12.10 -30.05
C GLU A 389 10.58 11.49 -29.25
N ASP A 390 10.90 10.83 -28.11
CA ASP A 390 9.91 10.33 -27.17
C ASP A 390 9.04 11.48 -26.60
N TRP A 391 9.70 12.60 -26.23
CA TRP A 391 9.04 13.78 -25.69
C TRP A 391 8.12 14.45 -26.72
N ASP A 392 8.63 14.75 -27.91
CA ASP A 392 7.87 15.41 -28.97
C ASP A 392 6.67 14.56 -29.39
N SER A 393 6.85 13.24 -29.49
CA SER A 393 5.75 12.31 -29.77
C SER A 393 4.68 12.35 -28.69
N ALA A 394 5.06 12.39 -27.42
CA ALA A 394 4.11 12.52 -26.31
C ALA A 394 3.36 13.86 -26.36
N MET A 395 4.04 14.96 -26.65
CA MET A 395 3.42 16.29 -26.75
C MET A 395 2.46 16.39 -27.94
N GLN A 396 2.69 15.68 -29.05
CA GLN A 396 1.72 15.57 -30.15
C GLN A 396 0.41 14.93 -29.68
N VAL A 397 0.47 13.90 -28.80
CA VAL A 397 -0.74 13.31 -28.20
C VAL A 397 -1.44 14.31 -27.28
N VAL A 398 -0.70 15.09 -26.49
CA VAL A 398 -1.25 16.16 -25.65
C VAL A 398 -2.01 17.18 -26.51
N ASP A 399 -1.41 17.63 -27.62
CA ASP A 399 -2.06 18.58 -28.53
C ASP A 399 -3.29 18.00 -29.22
N HIS A 400 -3.27 16.71 -29.55
CA HIS A 400 -4.44 16.02 -30.05
C HIS A 400 -5.56 16.00 -28.99
N CYS A 401 -5.24 15.71 -27.73
CA CYS A 401 -6.22 15.72 -26.64
C CYS A 401 -6.81 17.11 -26.40
N ARG A 402 -6.01 18.18 -26.45
CA ARG A 402 -6.49 19.57 -26.36
C ARG A 402 -7.56 19.86 -27.43
N ARG A 403 -7.27 19.54 -28.71
CA ARG A 403 -8.23 19.72 -29.80
C ARG A 403 -9.50 18.90 -29.59
N LYS A 404 -9.36 17.62 -29.22
CA LYS A 404 -10.49 16.72 -28.98
C LYS A 404 -11.40 17.20 -27.85
N LEU A 405 -10.85 17.68 -26.73
CA LEU A 405 -11.63 18.21 -25.62
C LEU A 405 -12.34 19.52 -26.01
N THR A 406 -11.67 20.39 -26.76
CA THR A 406 -12.27 21.62 -27.32
C THR A 406 -13.45 21.32 -28.25
N GLU A 407 -13.29 20.39 -29.19
CA GLU A 407 -14.33 19.96 -30.11
C GLU A 407 -15.54 19.34 -29.38
N ARG A 408 -15.30 18.62 -28.30
CA ARG A 408 -16.35 18.04 -27.44
C ARG A 408 -17.04 19.07 -26.55
N GLY A 409 -16.54 20.30 -26.44
CA GLY A 409 -17.05 21.32 -25.51
C GLY A 409 -16.93 20.93 -24.05
N VAL A 410 -15.96 20.09 -23.69
CA VAL A 410 -15.72 19.63 -22.33
C VAL A 410 -14.75 20.60 -21.63
N GLU A 411 -15.06 20.99 -20.38
CA GLU A 411 -14.18 21.83 -19.57
C GLU A 411 -12.87 21.10 -19.24
N PHE A 412 -11.74 21.75 -19.48
CA PHE A 412 -10.41 21.23 -19.17
C PHE A 412 -9.39 22.37 -18.96
N GLU A 413 -8.26 22.09 -18.31
CA GLU A 413 -7.14 23.01 -18.15
C GLU A 413 -6.19 22.86 -19.35
N PRO A 414 -6.06 23.85 -20.24
CA PRO A 414 -5.22 23.75 -21.42
C PRO A 414 -3.72 23.87 -21.12
N ASP A 415 -3.36 24.54 -20.01
CA ASP A 415 -1.98 24.85 -19.64
C ASP A 415 -1.41 23.95 -18.51
N VAL A 416 -1.88 22.70 -18.46
CA VAL A 416 -1.33 21.71 -17.52
C VAL A 416 0.18 21.60 -17.75
N PRO A 417 1.02 21.73 -16.69
CA PRO A 417 2.46 21.54 -16.82
C PRO A 417 2.81 20.07 -17.12
N PHE A 418 3.49 19.82 -18.24
CA PHE A 418 4.04 18.52 -18.58
C PHE A 418 5.56 18.51 -18.30
N GLY A 419 6.06 17.36 -17.81
CA GLY A 419 7.45 17.17 -17.46
C GLY A 419 7.95 15.75 -17.73
N VAL A 420 9.23 15.54 -17.51
CA VAL A 420 9.90 14.25 -17.73
C VAL A 420 10.33 13.63 -16.41
N MET A 421 10.05 12.33 -16.23
CA MET A 421 10.70 11.54 -15.19
C MET A 421 12.03 11.00 -15.71
N LEU A 422 13.11 11.62 -15.27
CA LEU A 422 14.49 11.28 -15.64
C LEU A 422 14.91 10.00 -14.89
N SER A 423 14.67 8.87 -15.49
CA SER A 423 14.94 7.52 -14.97
C SER A 423 15.89 6.70 -15.85
N VAL A 424 16.32 7.28 -16.99
CA VAL A 424 17.29 6.68 -17.91
C VAL A 424 18.52 7.59 -18.01
N PRO A 425 19.75 7.05 -17.92
CA PRO A 425 20.96 7.86 -18.00
C PRO A 425 21.03 8.75 -19.24
N ALA A 426 20.61 8.25 -20.41
CA ALA A 426 20.57 9.02 -21.65
C ALA A 426 19.77 10.33 -21.50
N ALA A 427 18.56 10.25 -20.93
CA ALA A 427 17.72 11.43 -20.70
C ALA A 427 18.34 12.42 -19.69
N CYS A 428 19.10 11.95 -18.70
CA CYS A 428 19.83 12.83 -17.79
C CYS A 428 20.94 13.61 -18.49
N MET A 429 21.59 12.98 -19.47
CA MET A 429 22.68 13.59 -20.24
C MET A 429 22.19 14.63 -21.25
N THR A 430 20.94 14.52 -21.70
CA THR A 430 20.30 15.42 -22.68
C THR A 430 19.19 16.27 -22.03
N ALA A 431 19.27 16.50 -20.71
CA ALA A 431 18.21 17.21 -19.97
C ALA A 431 17.95 18.64 -20.50
N GLU A 432 18.96 19.33 -21.03
CA GLU A 432 18.82 20.67 -21.62
C GLU A 432 17.93 20.66 -22.88
N ASP A 433 17.95 19.59 -23.68
CA ASP A 433 17.15 19.49 -24.89
C ASP A 433 15.65 19.47 -24.57
N PHE A 434 15.24 18.78 -23.50
CA PHE A 434 13.84 18.76 -23.06
C PHE A 434 13.35 20.16 -22.67
N THR A 435 14.19 20.97 -22.02
CA THR A 435 13.81 22.34 -21.64
C THR A 435 13.65 23.24 -22.85
N ALA A 436 14.49 23.09 -23.86
CA ALA A 436 14.38 23.80 -25.14
C ALA A 436 13.09 23.45 -25.91
N HIS A 437 12.53 22.24 -25.69
CA HIS A 437 11.28 21.77 -26.27
C HIS A 437 10.05 21.91 -25.36
N GLY A 438 10.12 22.79 -24.34
CA GLY A 438 8.97 23.17 -23.52
C GLY A 438 8.64 22.24 -22.35
N CYS A 439 9.57 21.39 -21.93
CA CYS A 439 9.45 20.66 -20.68
C CYS A 439 9.44 21.63 -19.50
N ARG A 440 8.42 21.52 -18.61
CA ARG A 440 8.18 22.52 -17.56
C ARG A 440 8.68 22.14 -16.18
N PHE A 441 9.10 20.91 -15.97
CA PHE A 441 9.71 20.42 -14.71
C PHE A 441 10.38 19.06 -14.92
N PHE A 442 11.28 18.70 -14.01
CA PHE A 442 11.90 17.38 -13.96
C PHE A 442 11.56 16.64 -12.66
N VAL A 443 11.45 15.32 -12.77
CA VAL A 443 11.45 14.41 -11.61
C VAL A 443 12.52 13.35 -11.81
N ILE A 444 13.52 13.29 -10.92
CA ILE A 444 14.60 12.30 -10.98
C ILE A 444 14.11 11.02 -10.31
N GLY A 445 13.92 9.95 -11.08
CA GLY A 445 13.49 8.63 -10.60
C GLY A 445 14.69 7.76 -10.22
N THR A 446 15.16 7.86 -8.96
CA THR A 446 16.41 7.20 -8.53
C THR A 446 16.40 5.69 -8.65
N ASN A 447 15.24 5.02 -8.53
CA ASN A 447 15.18 3.57 -8.57
C ASN A 447 15.62 3.00 -9.91
N ASP A 448 14.98 3.44 -10.98
CA ASP A 448 15.29 2.98 -12.34
C ASP A 448 16.61 3.58 -12.84
N LEU A 449 16.87 4.85 -12.50
CA LEU A 449 18.15 5.50 -12.85
C LEU A 449 19.34 4.73 -12.27
N THR A 450 19.27 4.28 -11.01
CA THR A 450 20.33 3.47 -10.39
C THR A 450 20.46 2.12 -11.10
N GLN A 451 19.32 1.46 -11.37
CA GLN A 451 19.29 0.17 -12.05
C GLN A 451 19.98 0.22 -13.41
N TYR A 452 19.66 1.22 -14.22
CA TYR A 452 20.23 1.35 -15.57
C TYR A 452 21.67 1.87 -15.57
N THR A 453 22.02 2.76 -14.63
CA THR A 453 23.40 3.26 -14.49
C THR A 453 24.36 2.15 -14.07
N HIS A 454 23.91 1.24 -13.20
CA HIS A 454 24.75 0.15 -12.69
C HIS A 454 24.49 -1.19 -13.37
N ALA A 455 23.55 -1.27 -14.32
CA ALA A 455 23.16 -2.50 -15.03
C ALA A 455 22.79 -3.65 -14.08
N VAL A 456 22.10 -3.33 -12.98
CA VAL A 456 21.73 -4.29 -11.93
C VAL A 456 20.24 -4.18 -11.58
N SER A 457 19.54 -5.32 -11.49
CA SER A 457 18.16 -5.33 -11.02
C SER A 457 18.10 -5.15 -9.50
N ARG A 458 17.27 -4.21 -9.03
CA ARG A 458 17.00 -3.99 -7.60
C ARG A 458 16.30 -5.18 -6.91
N GLU A 459 15.73 -6.11 -7.68
CA GLU A 459 15.02 -7.30 -7.17
C GLU A 459 15.94 -8.50 -7.00
N LEU A 460 17.17 -8.40 -7.47
CA LEU A 460 18.15 -9.48 -7.39
C LEU A 460 18.99 -9.32 -6.10
N ALA A 461 18.55 -9.93 -5.01
CA ALA A 461 19.19 -9.81 -3.70
C ALA A 461 20.70 -10.15 -3.72
N ILE A 462 21.11 -11.16 -4.48
CA ILE A 462 22.53 -11.55 -4.60
C ILE A 462 23.41 -10.46 -5.22
N ALA A 463 22.82 -9.49 -5.93
CA ALA A 463 23.51 -8.39 -6.59
C ALA A 463 23.27 -7.02 -5.91
N GLU A 464 22.64 -6.98 -4.75
CA GLU A 464 22.27 -5.77 -4.03
C GLU A 464 23.45 -4.82 -3.81
N HIS A 465 24.64 -5.34 -3.55
CA HIS A 465 25.84 -4.54 -3.33
C HIS A 465 26.31 -3.72 -4.56
N TYR A 466 25.84 -4.05 -5.76
CA TYR A 466 26.06 -3.25 -6.98
C TYR A 466 25.02 -2.13 -7.13
N TYR A 467 23.87 -2.22 -6.46
CA TYR A 467 22.83 -1.21 -6.52
C TYR A 467 23.15 -0.04 -5.58
N ARG A 468 23.86 0.98 -6.10
CA ARG A 468 24.40 2.10 -5.31
C ARG A 468 23.82 3.45 -5.73
N PRO A 469 22.69 3.89 -5.14
CA PRO A 469 21.99 5.12 -5.54
C PRO A 469 22.76 6.42 -5.24
N ALA A 470 23.76 6.39 -4.36
CA ALA A 470 24.63 7.53 -4.05
C ALA A 470 26.04 7.40 -4.63
N SER A 471 26.24 6.55 -5.66
CA SER A 471 27.53 6.39 -6.33
C SER A 471 27.99 7.66 -7.02
N PRO A 472 29.30 7.79 -7.32
CA PRO A 472 29.83 8.93 -8.08
C PRO A 472 29.15 9.12 -9.45
N ALA A 473 28.77 8.02 -10.15
CA ALA A 473 28.06 8.09 -11.41
C ALA A 473 26.66 8.71 -11.25
N MET A 474 25.90 8.25 -10.24
CA MET A 474 24.59 8.81 -9.93
C MET A 474 24.67 10.29 -9.57
N LYS A 475 25.65 10.69 -8.74
CA LYS A 475 25.85 12.10 -8.37
C LYS A 475 26.14 12.98 -9.59
N LYS A 476 26.93 12.49 -10.56
CA LYS A 476 27.19 13.22 -11.80
C LYS A 476 25.93 13.40 -12.65
N LEU A 477 25.13 12.33 -12.83
CA LEU A 477 23.88 12.41 -13.57
C LEU A 477 22.89 13.37 -12.90
N ILE A 478 22.74 13.29 -11.58
CA ILE A 478 21.87 14.19 -10.81
C ILE A 478 22.34 15.65 -10.96
N ALA A 479 23.65 15.92 -10.85
CA ALA A 479 24.21 17.26 -11.01
C ALA A 479 23.94 17.83 -12.41
N MET A 480 24.06 17.03 -13.48
CA MET A 480 23.73 17.47 -14.85
C MET A 480 22.27 17.91 -14.96
N VAL A 481 21.35 17.14 -14.38
CA VAL A 481 19.91 17.48 -14.37
C VAL A 481 19.64 18.76 -13.57
N VAL A 482 20.25 18.90 -12.39
CA VAL A 482 20.10 20.10 -11.56
C VAL A 482 20.62 21.35 -12.30
N ASP A 483 21.74 21.22 -12.99
CA ASP A 483 22.31 22.33 -13.79
C ASP A 483 21.41 22.70 -14.97
N ALA A 484 20.86 21.72 -15.69
CA ALA A 484 19.91 21.95 -16.77
C ALA A 484 18.64 22.66 -16.27
N ALA A 485 18.07 22.16 -15.16
CA ALA A 485 16.88 22.75 -14.54
C ALA A 485 17.13 24.20 -14.09
N ARG A 486 18.29 24.45 -13.46
CA ARG A 486 18.68 25.80 -13.01
C ARG A 486 18.84 26.78 -14.18
N LYS A 487 19.46 26.35 -15.29
CA LYS A 487 19.64 27.18 -16.49
C LYS A 487 18.30 27.56 -17.13
N ALA A 488 17.33 26.65 -17.10
CA ALA A 488 16.01 26.86 -17.68
C ALA A 488 14.99 27.45 -16.69
N ASP A 489 15.38 27.68 -15.44
CA ASP A 489 14.51 28.15 -14.35
C ASP A 489 13.25 27.28 -14.17
N ILE A 490 13.42 25.95 -14.21
CA ILE A 490 12.33 25.00 -13.99
C ILE A 490 12.56 24.18 -12.70
N PRO A 491 11.49 23.75 -12.01
CA PRO A 491 11.62 22.95 -10.81
C PRO A 491 12.15 21.54 -11.11
N VAL A 492 12.96 21.01 -10.19
CA VAL A 492 13.42 19.62 -10.19
C VAL A 492 13.18 18.96 -8.85
N THR A 493 12.49 17.83 -8.89
CA THR A 493 12.19 16.99 -7.72
C THR A 493 12.98 15.68 -7.83
N ILE A 494 13.46 15.15 -6.71
CA ILE A 494 14.04 13.80 -6.66
C ILE A 494 13.11 12.84 -5.93
N CYS A 495 12.89 11.64 -6.47
CA CYS A 495 12.05 10.61 -5.88
C CYS A 495 12.71 9.23 -5.91
N GLY A 496 12.12 8.29 -5.17
CA GLY A 496 12.54 6.90 -5.08
C GLY A 496 12.98 6.48 -3.67
N LEU A 497 13.27 5.19 -3.49
CA LEU A 497 13.60 4.61 -2.17
C LEU A 497 14.83 5.27 -1.52
N ALA A 498 15.80 5.65 -2.34
CA ALA A 498 17.02 6.28 -1.85
C ALA A 498 16.79 7.62 -1.14
N VAL A 499 15.71 8.32 -1.47
CA VAL A 499 15.39 9.64 -0.89
C VAL A 499 14.88 9.49 0.55
N GLY A 500 14.32 8.34 0.92
CA GLY A 500 13.92 8.02 2.30
C GLY A 500 15.09 7.74 3.25
N ASN A 501 16.33 7.75 2.76
CA ASN A 501 17.53 7.60 3.59
C ASN A 501 18.14 8.98 3.86
N ALA A 502 18.31 9.33 5.14
CA ALA A 502 18.79 10.64 5.58
C ALA A 502 20.17 11.03 5.02
N VAL A 503 21.10 10.06 4.93
CA VAL A 503 22.45 10.29 4.37
C VAL A 503 22.36 10.64 2.89
N ASN A 504 21.55 9.91 2.12
CA ASN A 504 21.35 10.18 0.70
C ASN A 504 20.64 11.52 0.48
N ALA A 505 19.58 11.80 1.22
CA ALA A 505 18.82 13.04 1.12
C ALA A 505 19.73 14.26 1.36
N THR A 506 20.58 14.21 2.40
CA THR A 506 21.58 15.26 2.68
C THR A 506 22.61 15.41 1.56
N GLN A 507 23.05 14.31 0.94
CA GLN A 507 23.95 14.38 -0.21
C GLN A 507 23.27 15.01 -1.43
N TYR A 508 22.00 14.69 -1.69
CA TYR A 508 21.24 15.29 -2.78
C TYR A 508 20.97 16.78 -2.54
N LEU A 509 20.73 17.19 -1.28
CA LEU A 509 20.62 18.60 -0.90
C LEU A 509 21.88 19.38 -1.31
N ARG A 510 23.08 18.83 -1.03
CA ARG A 510 24.39 19.43 -1.39
C ARG A 510 24.67 19.46 -2.89
N LEU A 511 23.98 18.64 -3.69
CA LEU A 511 24.01 18.71 -5.15
C LEU A 511 23.09 19.82 -5.71
N GLY A 512 22.42 20.59 -4.84
CA GLY A 512 21.55 21.69 -5.23
C GLY A 512 20.06 21.34 -5.29
N LEU A 513 19.66 20.10 -4.99
CA LEU A 513 18.26 19.73 -4.93
C LEU A 513 17.56 20.39 -3.73
N ARG A 514 16.30 20.79 -3.94
CA ARG A 514 15.45 21.45 -2.93
C ARG A 514 14.07 20.83 -2.81
N SER A 515 13.70 19.88 -3.66
CA SER A 515 12.40 19.19 -3.64
C SER A 515 12.61 17.69 -3.61
N PHE A 516 12.04 17.01 -2.57
CA PHE A 516 12.29 15.61 -2.22
C PHE A 516 10.95 14.88 -2.08
N SER A 517 10.73 13.82 -2.85
CA SER A 517 9.51 13.03 -2.81
C SER A 517 9.77 11.61 -2.32
N MET A 518 9.04 11.19 -1.27
CA MET A 518 9.26 9.93 -0.58
C MET A 518 7.97 9.35 -0.02
N SER A 519 8.02 8.15 0.56
CA SER A 519 6.90 7.59 1.33
C SER A 519 6.53 8.51 2.51
N PRO A 520 5.24 8.73 2.81
CA PRO A 520 4.78 9.57 3.92
C PRO A 520 5.46 9.25 5.25
N GLN A 521 5.74 7.99 5.52
CA GLN A 521 6.41 7.53 6.75
C GLN A 521 7.82 8.10 6.95
N ASN A 522 8.51 8.50 5.89
CA ASN A 522 9.88 9.03 5.95
C ASN A 522 9.94 10.56 6.05
N LEU A 523 8.82 11.27 5.85
CA LEU A 523 8.79 12.72 5.73
C LEU A 523 9.44 13.43 6.93
N LEU A 524 9.04 13.09 8.15
CA LEU A 524 9.53 13.75 9.36
C LEU A 524 11.01 13.41 9.65
N THR A 525 11.43 12.18 9.39
CA THR A 525 12.83 11.76 9.53
C THR A 525 13.73 12.54 8.56
N ILE A 526 13.31 12.65 7.31
CA ILE A 526 14.06 13.41 6.31
C ILE A 526 13.99 14.90 6.59
N LYS A 527 12.83 15.42 7.05
CA LYS A 527 12.70 16.82 7.50
C LYS A 527 13.75 17.16 8.54
N LYS A 528 13.87 16.35 9.60
CA LYS A 528 14.87 16.54 10.65
C LYS A 528 16.28 16.54 10.07
N ALA A 529 16.62 15.54 9.25
CA ALA A 529 17.96 15.41 8.66
C ALA A 529 18.35 16.61 7.77
N LEU A 530 17.41 17.10 6.95
CA LEU A 530 17.66 18.26 6.08
C LEU A 530 17.73 19.58 6.87
N ARG A 531 16.95 19.71 7.93
CA ARG A 531 17.00 20.88 8.82
C ARG A 531 18.33 20.97 9.59
N ASP A 532 18.88 19.81 9.97
CA ASP A 532 20.15 19.72 10.69
C ASP A 532 21.37 19.83 9.76
N ALA A 533 21.16 19.82 8.44
CA ALA A 533 22.22 19.90 7.44
C ALA A 533 22.42 21.33 6.92
N ASP A 534 23.63 21.58 6.38
CA ASP A 534 23.91 22.72 5.52
C ASP A 534 23.74 22.32 4.06
N ALA A 535 23.18 23.22 3.27
CA ALA A 535 22.92 23.00 1.84
C ALA A 535 24.14 23.30 0.97
N GLU A 536 25.15 23.99 1.51
CA GLU A 536 26.43 24.33 0.88
C GLU A 536 27.59 23.52 1.46
#